data_b1537d470cd09a35f6a413c6cbce32ff
#
_entry.id   b1537d470cd09a35f6a413c6cbce32ff
#
_cell.length_a   1.000
_cell.length_b   1.000
_cell.length_c   1.000
_cell.angle_alpha   90.00
_cell.angle_beta   90.00
_cell.angle_gamma   90.00
#
_symmetry.space_group_name_H-M   'P 1'
#
loop_
_entity.id
_entity.type
_entity.pdbx_description
1 polymer ?
#
loop_
_entity_poly.entity_id
_entity_poly.type
_entity_poly.pdbx_seq_one_letter_code
_entity_poly.pdbx_strand_id
1 'polypeptide(L)'
;MSRTLLAIVAVIVVIAVVGSAAYILTLPPAVKKYPLELWYNNDGHYGATEESLATVLKSSIESCGHVTVTLKSDTWAAYKQRWAAGQMPVFLLGWYPDYFDTDDYVSPFLSTAGAKSLGSFYTNTSMDALITNEQIALTDAARAENFTKIQNGLASDVPYVPLFSGVAQAAFVNGVTNVELHPVVFKWSIIGKSGVSQLNASTSDKIISLDPASAYDFFSIEVINQVFDTLLVYEPVTSKLMPGLATQIPTVANGGITNGGKTFTYHLRPGVTFSDGTAFNSSVVKRSIDRAIRLDLPASAAFLLYDVGALRTDHKGGNNTVAGTITTPDPLTVQFNLTQPVSFFNQLMAFSVAAPVPWTYSATGEQPSTVGNVIGTGPYRMTQHTVNQLVVLQKNTLYYNSALYASFGIPTIPVMGQVNINVRSSSTILKQDIETKAVDVVFRTLTPTDLTDLQSRATTLGITVKLGASPQIRYLVINQNTITDKRVRQAIAYSVNRADINRIVFNNQVTGLYSMVPPAMPFASPVFQSAYGDANCTAANALLAKIGYGLLQPVLWIARDN
;
A
#
# COMPACT_ATOMS: atom_id res chain seq x y z
N MET A 1 55.50 -5.57 -59.18
CA MET A 1 55.70 -6.29 -57.91
C MET A 1 56.39 -7.61 -58.20
N SER A 2 57.47 -7.94 -57.48
CA SER A 2 58.16 -9.22 -57.68
C SER A 2 57.27 -10.39 -57.19
N ARG A 3 57.41 -11.56 -57.81
CA ARG A 3 56.67 -12.79 -57.41
C ARG A 3 56.85 -13.11 -55.95
N THR A 4 57.99 -12.73 -55.36
CA THR A 4 58.28 -12.92 -53.93
C THR A 4 57.45 -11.99 -53.04
N LEU A 5 57.18 -10.75 -53.48
CA LEU A 5 56.36 -9.79 -52.69
C LEU A 5 54.87 -10.22 -52.66
N LEU A 6 54.39 -10.77 -53.78
CA LEU A 6 53.01 -11.36 -53.87
C LEU A 6 52.86 -12.58 -52.95
N ALA A 7 53.90 -13.44 -52.88
CA ALA A 7 53.87 -14.60 -51.99
C ALA A 7 53.86 -14.21 -50.51
N ILE A 8 54.64 -13.20 -50.13
CA ILE A 8 54.69 -12.68 -48.74
C ILE A 8 53.35 -12.07 -48.36
N VAL A 9 52.74 -11.27 -49.23
CA VAL A 9 51.42 -10.68 -49.00
C VAL A 9 50.34 -11.75 -48.87
N ALA A 10 50.36 -12.80 -49.71
CA ALA A 10 49.44 -13.91 -49.61
C ALA A 10 49.58 -14.69 -48.30
N VAL A 11 50.80 -14.93 -47.81
CA VAL A 11 51.03 -15.58 -46.51
C VAL A 11 50.54 -14.73 -45.35
N ILE A 12 50.78 -13.41 -45.37
CA ILE A 12 50.28 -12.52 -44.33
C ILE A 12 48.74 -12.48 -44.33
N VAL A 13 48.10 -12.44 -45.47
CA VAL A 13 46.65 -12.48 -45.58
C VAL A 13 46.08 -13.81 -45.05
N VAL A 14 46.72 -14.93 -45.36
CA VAL A 14 46.31 -16.24 -44.85
C VAL A 14 46.48 -16.32 -43.34
N ILE A 15 47.58 -15.85 -42.80
CA ILE A 15 47.81 -15.79 -41.34
C ILE A 15 46.79 -14.86 -40.66
N ALA A 16 46.48 -13.74 -41.25
CA ALA A 16 45.49 -12.83 -40.73
C ALA A 16 44.07 -13.40 -40.77
N VAL A 17 43.72 -14.12 -41.82
CA VAL A 17 42.40 -14.80 -41.97
C VAL A 17 42.32 -16.01 -41.03
N VAL A 18 43.36 -16.84 -40.95
CA VAL A 18 43.38 -17.96 -40.01
C VAL A 18 43.44 -17.51 -38.57
N GLY A 19 44.21 -16.45 -38.27
CA GLY A 19 44.28 -15.84 -36.93
C GLY A 19 42.94 -15.23 -36.52
N SER A 20 42.27 -14.49 -37.40
CA SER A 20 40.96 -13.96 -37.14
C SER A 20 39.87 -15.04 -37.00
N ALA A 21 39.94 -16.11 -37.83
CA ALA A 21 39.05 -17.23 -37.69
C ALA A 21 39.25 -18.01 -36.38
N ALA A 22 40.52 -18.24 -35.99
CA ALA A 22 40.88 -18.84 -34.71
C ALA A 22 40.42 -17.96 -33.53
N TYR A 23 40.59 -16.63 -33.62
CA TYR A 23 40.11 -15.68 -32.60
C TYR A 23 38.62 -15.68 -32.49
N ILE A 24 37.88 -15.69 -33.61
CA ILE A 24 36.41 -15.78 -33.63
C ILE A 24 35.92 -17.13 -33.03
N LEU A 25 36.66 -18.22 -33.24
CA LEU A 25 36.35 -19.54 -32.67
C LEU A 25 36.65 -19.63 -31.15
N THR A 26 37.48 -18.72 -30.62
CA THR A 26 37.76 -18.63 -29.17
C THR A 26 36.85 -17.65 -28.43
N LEU A 27 36.06 -16.83 -29.15
CA LEU A 27 35.06 -16.01 -28.52
C LEU A 27 33.91 -16.91 -27.98
N PRO A 28 33.52 -16.73 -26.72
CA PRO A 28 32.33 -17.45 -26.24
C PRO A 28 31.17 -17.11 -27.15
N PRO A 29 30.41 -18.11 -27.60
CA PRO A 29 29.30 -17.90 -28.52
C PRO A 29 28.30 -16.92 -27.91
N ALA A 30 27.77 -16.03 -28.74
CA ALA A 30 26.81 -15.01 -28.31
C ALA A 30 25.54 -15.68 -27.78
N VAL A 31 25.28 -15.46 -26.51
CA VAL A 31 24.05 -15.95 -25.84
C VAL A 31 22.89 -15.09 -26.29
N LYS A 32 21.83 -15.70 -26.85
CA LYS A 32 20.61 -14.99 -27.16
C LYS A 32 19.92 -14.60 -25.86
N LYS A 33 19.78 -13.30 -25.60
CA LYS A 33 19.15 -12.79 -24.39
C LYS A 33 17.71 -12.33 -24.66
N TYR A 34 16.84 -12.52 -23.66
CA TYR A 34 15.48 -12.00 -23.69
C TYR A 34 15.52 -10.49 -23.45
N PRO A 35 14.98 -9.64 -24.34
CA PRO A 35 14.90 -8.20 -24.12
C PRO A 35 13.74 -7.88 -23.19
N LEU A 36 13.99 -7.12 -22.12
CA LEU A 36 13.00 -6.73 -21.12
C LEU A 36 13.07 -5.21 -20.89
N GLU A 37 11.94 -4.51 -20.98
CA GLU A 37 11.83 -3.15 -20.50
C GLU A 37 11.28 -3.16 -19.07
N LEU A 38 11.99 -2.49 -18.15
CA LEU A 38 11.59 -2.26 -16.77
C LEU A 38 11.36 -0.76 -16.56
N TRP A 39 10.13 -0.42 -16.20
CA TRP A 39 9.70 0.96 -16.00
C TRP A 39 9.62 1.33 -14.53
N TYR A 40 9.98 2.59 -14.19
CA TYR A 40 9.87 3.15 -12.85
C TYR A 40 9.42 4.61 -12.89
N ASN A 41 8.89 5.12 -11.77
CA ASN A 41 8.52 6.53 -11.61
C ASN A 41 9.74 7.37 -11.24
N ASN A 42 9.92 8.53 -11.88
CA ASN A 42 11.12 9.37 -11.70
C ASN A 42 10.88 10.74 -11.06
N ASP A 43 9.64 11.06 -10.66
CA ASP A 43 9.29 12.36 -10.05
C ASP A 43 9.09 12.31 -8.53
N GLY A 44 9.51 11.22 -7.89
CA GLY A 44 9.52 11.07 -6.44
C GLY A 44 8.19 10.65 -5.81
N HIS A 45 7.19 10.22 -6.58
CA HIS A 45 5.92 9.72 -6.06
C HIS A 45 6.10 8.63 -4.99
N TYR A 46 7.06 7.72 -5.19
CA TYR A 46 7.43 6.69 -4.21
C TYR A 46 8.72 7.02 -3.42
N GLY A 47 9.14 8.27 -3.42
CA GLY A 47 10.37 8.73 -2.76
C GLY A 47 11.60 8.69 -3.68
N ALA A 48 12.76 9.01 -3.10
CA ALA A 48 14.03 9.16 -3.83
C ALA A 48 14.72 7.84 -4.21
N THR A 49 14.19 6.70 -3.81
CA THR A 49 14.85 5.39 -3.97
C THR A 49 14.44 4.62 -5.23
N GLU A 50 13.50 5.12 -6.03
CA GLU A 50 12.92 4.41 -7.18
C GLU A 50 13.95 4.03 -8.25
N GLU A 51 14.82 4.95 -8.64
CA GLU A 51 15.87 4.68 -9.64
C GLU A 51 16.90 3.67 -9.12
N SER A 52 17.27 3.77 -7.84
CA SER A 52 18.17 2.81 -7.20
C SER A 52 17.55 1.42 -7.15
N LEU A 53 16.26 1.33 -6.82
CA LEU A 53 15.51 0.07 -6.82
C LEU A 53 15.47 -0.55 -8.23
N ALA A 54 15.14 0.23 -9.25
CA ALA A 54 15.12 -0.22 -10.64
C ALA A 54 16.51 -0.70 -11.10
N THR A 55 17.57 -0.01 -10.69
CA THR A 55 18.95 -0.37 -11.01
C THR A 55 19.38 -1.68 -10.34
N VAL A 56 19.03 -1.89 -9.07
CA VAL A 56 19.31 -3.16 -8.37
C VAL A 56 18.52 -4.30 -8.99
N LEU A 57 17.27 -4.11 -9.34
CA LEU A 57 16.45 -5.11 -10.04
C LEU A 57 17.03 -5.47 -11.41
N LYS A 58 17.44 -4.46 -12.20
CA LYS A 58 18.15 -4.69 -13.46
C LYS A 58 19.38 -5.56 -13.25
N SER A 59 20.23 -5.19 -12.31
CA SER A 59 21.45 -5.95 -12.01
C SER A 59 21.15 -7.38 -11.58
N SER A 60 20.15 -7.58 -10.74
CA SER A 60 19.70 -8.89 -10.28
C SER A 60 19.22 -9.78 -11.45
N ILE A 61 18.36 -9.24 -12.30
CA ILE A 61 17.81 -9.97 -13.45
C ILE A 61 18.89 -10.30 -14.50
N GLU A 62 19.75 -9.32 -14.79
CA GLU A 62 20.84 -9.49 -15.78
C GLU A 62 21.96 -10.41 -15.30
N SER A 63 22.19 -10.51 -13.98
CA SER A 63 23.20 -11.40 -13.39
C SER A 63 22.97 -12.88 -13.75
N CYS A 64 21.73 -13.27 -14.04
CA CYS A 64 21.39 -14.61 -14.52
C CYS A 64 21.83 -14.87 -15.98
N GLY A 65 22.18 -13.85 -16.73
CA GLY A 65 22.86 -13.97 -18.05
C GLY A 65 21.93 -14.11 -19.26
N HIS A 66 20.67 -14.52 -19.10
CA HIS A 66 19.74 -14.79 -20.21
C HIS A 66 18.75 -13.67 -20.50
N VAL A 67 18.81 -12.56 -19.76
CA VAL A 67 17.94 -11.37 -19.95
C VAL A 67 18.83 -10.14 -20.15
N THR A 68 18.36 -9.19 -20.96
CA THR A 68 18.89 -7.83 -21.05
C THR A 68 17.80 -6.87 -20.65
N VAL A 69 18.05 -6.01 -19.65
CA VAL A 69 17.07 -5.07 -19.10
C VAL A 69 17.36 -3.65 -19.56
N THR A 70 16.39 -3.02 -20.20
CA THR A 70 16.38 -1.59 -20.52
C THR A 70 15.53 -0.85 -19.50
N LEU A 71 16.13 0.05 -18.71
CA LEU A 71 15.39 0.91 -17.80
C LEU A 71 14.68 2.02 -18.57
N LYS A 72 13.43 2.26 -18.21
CA LYS A 72 12.58 3.34 -18.71
C LYS A 72 11.94 4.06 -17.51
N SER A 73 11.70 5.35 -17.65
CA SER A 73 11.06 6.11 -16.56
C SER A 73 10.13 7.18 -17.11
N ASP A 74 9.19 7.61 -16.27
CA ASP A 74 8.28 8.71 -16.57
C ASP A 74 7.78 9.38 -15.28
N THR A 75 7.21 10.60 -15.42
CA THR A 75 6.52 11.28 -14.33
C THR A 75 5.24 10.52 -13.94
N TRP A 76 4.77 10.66 -12.72
CA TRP A 76 3.61 9.92 -12.22
C TRP A 76 2.37 10.07 -13.11
N ALA A 77 2.11 11.29 -13.60
CA ALA A 77 0.98 11.53 -14.47
C ALA A 77 1.07 10.76 -15.80
N ALA A 78 2.22 10.80 -16.48
CA ALA A 78 2.46 10.06 -17.71
C ALA A 78 2.56 8.56 -17.45
N TYR A 79 3.16 8.15 -16.33
CA TYR A 79 3.29 6.77 -15.89
C TYR A 79 1.92 6.09 -15.76
N LYS A 80 0.94 6.76 -15.10
CA LYS A 80 -0.44 6.28 -15.01
C LYS A 80 -1.11 6.08 -16.37
N GLN A 81 -0.92 7.02 -17.30
CA GLN A 81 -1.48 6.91 -18.65
C GLN A 81 -0.89 5.72 -19.41
N ARG A 82 0.43 5.45 -19.26
CA ARG A 82 1.10 4.34 -19.95
C ARG A 82 0.64 2.98 -19.43
N TRP A 83 0.54 2.79 -18.11
CA TRP A 83 0.09 1.50 -17.61
C TRP A 83 -1.38 1.23 -17.99
N ALA A 84 -2.25 2.24 -17.89
CA ALA A 84 -3.65 2.13 -18.31
C ALA A 84 -3.80 1.78 -19.79
N ALA A 85 -2.89 2.30 -20.64
CA ALA A 85 -2.82 2.00 -22.07
C ALA A 85 -2.11 0.65 -22.39
N GLY A 86 -1.61 -0.07 -21.38
CA GLY A 86 -0.91 -1.36 -21.55
C GLY A 86 0.46 -1.24 -22.24
N GLN A 87 1.11 -0.07 -22.16
CA GLN A 87 2.36 0.21 -22.87
C GLN A 87 3.62 -0.22 -22.11
N MET A 88 3.50 -0.61 -20.84
CA MET A 88 4.62 -1.01 -20.01
C MET A 88 4.63 -2.52 -19.82
N PRO A 89 5.68 -3.23 -20.29
CA PRO A 89 5.77 -4.69 -20.13
C PRO A 89 5.99 -5.15 -18.69
N VAL A 90 6.96 -4.52 -17.99
CA VAL A 90 7.23 -4.72 -16.57
C VAL A 90 7.45 -3.38 -15.92
N PHE A 91 6.85 -3.16 -14.75
CA PHE A 91 6.95 -1.87 -14.10
C PHE A 91 6.76 -1.97 -12.58
N LEU A 92 7.29 -0.96 -11.86
CA LEU A 92 7.24 -0.85 -10.42
C LEU A 92 5.96 -0.14 -9.98
N LEU A 93 5.23 -0.73 -9.02
CA LEU A 93 4.17 -0.07 -8.29
C LEU A 93 4.29 -0.31 -6.78
N GLY A 94 3.53 0.45 -6.02
CA GLY A 94 3.31 0.24 -4.60
C GLY A 94 1.82 0.22 -4.28
N TRP A 95 1.47 -0.37 -3.16
CA TRP A 95 0.13 -0.38 -2.62
C TRP A 95 0.15 -0.04 -1.14
N TYR A 96 -0.78 0.77 -0.72
CA TYR A 96 -1.12 0.99 0.67
C TYR A 96 -2.58 0.55 0.86
N PRO A 97 -2.93 -0.22 1.89
CA PRO A 97 -4.27 -0.78 1.98
C PRO A 97 -5.33 0.30 2.18
N ASP A 98 -6.43 0.16 1.44
CA ASP A 98 -7.61 1.00 1.56
C ASP A 98 -8.40 0.64 2.83
N TYR A 99 -8.44 -0.65 3.15
CA TYR A 99 -9.02 -1.18 4.40
C TYR A 99 -8.16 -2.34 4.90
N PHE A 100 -8.16 -2.56 6.20
CA PHE A 100 -7.28 -3.56 6.80
C PHE A 100 -7.91 -4.95 6.76
N ASP A 101 -7.94 -5.51 5.57
CA ASP A 101 -8.32 -6.90 5.30
C ASP A 101 -7.46 -7.48 4.19
N THR A 102 -7.33 -8.81 4.17
CA THR A 102 -6.53 -9.53 3.17
C THR A 102 -7.13 -9.43 1.76
N ASP A 103 -8.46 -9.23 1.64
CA ASP A 103 -9.12 -9.00 0.35
C ASP A 103 -8.49 -7.82 -0.40
N ASP A 104 -8.10 -6.77 0.30
CA ASP A 104 -7.47 -5.57 -0.28
C ASP A 104 -6.09 -5.83 -0.92
N TYR A 105 -5.50 -6.99 -0.65
CA TYR A 105 -4.24 -7.44 -1.25
C TYR A 105 -4.41 -8.54 -2.30
N VAL A 106 -5.64 -8.94 -2.60
CA VAL A 106 -5.91 -9.95 -3.62
C VAL A 106 -6.93 -9.48 -4.65
N SER A 107 -8.05 -8.89 -4.24
CA SER A 107 -9.12 -8.47 -5.16
C SER A 107 -8.66 -7.40 -6.18
N PRO A 108 -8.00 -6.28 -5.79
CA PRO A 108 -7.50 -5.28 -6.73
C PRO A 108 -6.46 -5.82 -7.71
N PHE A 109 -5.73 -6.88 -7.33
CA PHE A 109 -4.62 -7.41 -8.10
C PHE A 109 -5.01 -8.57 -9.01
N LEU A 110 -5.84 -9.48 -8.51
CA LEU A 110 -6.05 -10.80 -9.11
C LEU A 110 -7.45 -11.01 -9.68
N SER A 111 -8.43 -10.14 -9.35
CA SER A 111 -9.69 -10.12 -10.10
C SER A 111 -9.45 -9.57 -11.51
N THR A 112 -10.18 -10.09 -12.48
CA THR A 112 -10.06 -9.64 -13.89
C THR A 112 -10.25 -8.12 -14.03
N ALA A 113 -11.17 -7.51 -13.28
CA ALA A 113 -11.40 -6.06 -13.30
C ALA A 113 -10.25 -5.28 -12.66
N GLY A 114 -9.81 -5.68 -11.46
CA GLY A 114 -8.74 -5.03 -10.71
C GLY A 114 -7.39 -5.15 -11.42
N ALA A 115 -7.04 -6.34 -11.90
CA ALA A 115 -5.82 -6.60 -12.66
C ALA A 115 -5.70 -5.73 -13.92
N LYS A 116 -6.82 -5.46 -14.60
CA LYS A 116 -6.87 -4.53 -15.72
C LYS A 116 -6.57 -3.09 -15.28
N SER A 117 -7.16 -2.65 -14.18
CA SER A 117 -6.95 -1.30 -13.63
C SER A 117 -5.50 -1.07 -13.20
N LEU A 118 -4.84 -2.10 -12.66
CA LEU A 118 -3.42 -2.06 -12.25
C LEU A 118 -2.43 -2.40 -13.38
N GLY A 119 -2.91 -2.67 -14.59
CA GLY A 119 -2.08 -2.82 -15.79
C GLY A 119 -1.38 -4.18 -15.96
N SER A 120 -1.70 -5.18 -15.13
CA SER A 120 -1.22 -6.56 -15.35
C SER A 120 -2.02 -7.30 -16.41
N PHE A 121 -3.26 -6.90 -16.66
CA PHE A 121 -4.20 -7.53 -17.61
C PHE A 121 -4.35 -9.04 -17.38
N TYR A 122 -4.15 -9.48 -16.14
CA TYR A 122 -4.39 -10.88 -15.75
C TYR A 122 -5.87 -11.22 -15.83
N THR A 123 -6.18 -12.36 -16.38
CA THR A 123 -7.55 -12.89 -16.47
C THR A 123 -7.57 -14.37 -16.12
N ASN A 124 -8.38 -14.75 -15.13
CA ASN A 124 -8.53 -16.14 -14.71
C ASN A 124 -9.88 -16.30 -13.98
N THR A 125 -10.86 -16.92 -14.64
CA THR A 125 -12.21 -17.10 -14.08
C THR A 125 -12.24 -17.93 -12.80
N SER A 126 -11.30 -18.88 -12.64
CA SER A 126 -11.18 -19.64 -11.39
C SER A 126 -10.67 -18.75 -10.25
N MET A 127 -9.78 -17.81 -10.55
CA MET A 127 -9.31 -16.81 -9.59
C MET A 127 -10.44 -15.84 -9.19
N ASP A 128 -11.20 -15.34 -10.16
CA ASP A 128 -12.38 -14.50 -9.89
C ASP A 128 -13.38 -15.22 -8.98
N ALA A 129 -13.61 -16.51 -9.19
CA ALA A 129 -14.48 -17.31 -8.33
C ALA A 129 -13.92 -17.48 -6.90
N LEU A 130 -12.61 -17.70 -6.74
CA LEU A 130 -11.97 -17.81 -5.43
C LEU A 130 -12.05 -16.49 -4.64
N ILE A 131 -11.83 -15.35 -5.30
CA ILE A 131 -11.97 -14.02 -4.71
C ILE A 131 -13.42 -13.79 -4.28
N THR A 132 -14.40 -14.05 -5.15
CA THR A 132 -15.81 -13.95 -4.78
C THR A 132 -16.16 -14.84 -3.59
N ASN A 133 -15.66 -16.09 -3.57
CA ASN A 133 -15.93 -17.02 -2.48
C ASN A 133 -15.35 -16.56 -1.13
N GLU A 134 -14.15 -15.94 -1.11
CA GLU A 134 -13.61 -15.41 0.14
C GLU A 134 -14.38 -14.17 0.63
N GLN A 135 -14.80 -13.29 -0.29
CA GLN A 135 -15.57 -12.09 0.01
C GLN A 135 -16.92 -12.40 0.67
N ILE A 136 -17.61 -13.47 0.25
CA ILE A 136 -18.90 -13.87 0.79
C ILE A 136 -18.81 -14.87 1.95
N ALA A 137 -17.64 -15.38 2.28
CA ALA A 137 -17.44 -16.36 3.34
C ALA A 137 -17.66 -15.75 4.74
N LEU A 138 -18.49 -16.40 5.55
CA LEU A 138 -18.86 -15.93 6.89
C LEU A 138 -17.95 -16.48 8.00
N THR A 139 -16.94 -17.28 7.67
CA THR A 139 -16.00 -17.86 8.65
C THR A 139 -14.55 -17.69 8.20
N ASP A 140 -13.66 -17.47 9.16
CA ASP A 140 -12.23 -17.36 8.91
C ASP A 140 -11.64 -18.62 8.27
N ALA A 141 -12.15 -19.80 8.62
CA ALA A 141 -11.69 -21.07 8.04
C ALA A 141 -11.99 -21.14 6.52
N ALA A 142 -13.19 -20.75 6.09
CA ALA A 142 -13.55 -20.72 4.68
C ALA A 142 -12.77 -19.62 3.92
N ARG A 143 -12.52 -18.47 4.54
CA ARG A 143 -11.66 -17.41 3.98
C ARG A 143 -10.22 -17.91 3.82
N ALA A 144 -9.65 -18.52 4.86
CA ALA A 144 -8.27 -19.05 4.85
C ALA A 144 -8.04 -20.05 3.72
N GLU A 145 -9.00 -20.95 3.48
CA GLU A 145 -8.93 -21.92 2.38
C GLU A 145 -8.87 -21.22 1.00
N ASN A 146 -9.72 -20.22 0.78
CA ASN A 146 -9.73 -19.47 -0.48
C ASN A 146 -8.45 -18.65 -0.65
N PHE A 147 -7.99 -17.93 0.39
CA PHE A 147 -6.74 -17.16 0.34
C PHE A 147 -5.51 -18.04 0.08
N THR A 148 -5.48 -19.25 0.60
CA THR A 148 -4.42 -20.22 0.30
C THR A 148 -4.39 -20.56 -1.20
N LYS A 149 -5.55 -20.84 -1.79
CA LYS A 149 -5.67 -21.14 -3.23
C LYS A 149 -5.33 -19.93 -4.10
N ILE A 150 -5.77 -18.73 -3.71
CA ILE A 150 -5.49 -17.46 -4.40
C ILE A 150 -3.98 -17.19 -4.43
N GLN A 151 -3.29 -17.27 -3.28
CA GLN A 151 -1.86 -17.02 -3.21
C GLN A 151 -1.04 -18.06 -3.99
N ASN A 152 -1.43 -19.33 -3.97
CA ASN A 152 -0.81 -20.36 -4.80
C ASN A 152 -1.02 -20.12 -6.31
N GLY A 153 -2.20 -19.65 -6.70
CA GLY A 153 -2.50 -19.24 -8.08
C GLY A 153 -1.64 -18.05 -8.51
N LEU A 154 -1.49 -17.05 -7.65
CA LEU A 154 -0.59 -15.91 -7.86
C LEU A 154 0.85 -16.39 -8.13
N ALA A 155 1.39 -17.28 -7.28
CA ALA A 155 2.74 -17.82 -7.46
C ALA A 155 2.85 -18.69 -8.71
N SER A 156 1.79 -19.41 -9.09
CA SER A 156 1.76 -20.18 -10.33
C SER A 156 1.82 -19.29 -11.56
N ASP A 157 0.98 -18.25 -11.67
CA ASP A 157 0.74 -17.49 -12.90
C ASP A 157 1.63 -16.26 -13.06
N VAL A 158 2.14 -15.74 -11.94
CA VAL A 158 3.09 -14.61 -11.84
C VAL A 158 2.62 -13.36 -12.60
N PRO A 159 1.43 -12.83 -12.32
CA PRO A 159 1.06 -11.49 -12.83
C PRO A 159 1.78 -10.36 -12.10
N TYR A 160 2.26 -10.63 -10.89
CA TYR A 160 3.03 -9.73 -10.05
C TYR A 160 4.21 -10.47 -9.42
N VAL A 161 5.30 -9.73 -9.13
CA VAL A 161 6.39 -10.24 -8.30
C VAL A 161 6.50 -9.35 -7.06
N PRO A 162 6.14 -9.88 -5.87
CA PRO A 162 6.31 -9.14 -4.62
C PRO A 162 7.79 -8.88 -4.35
N LEU A 163 8.14 -7.70 -3.88
CA LEU A 163 9.53 -7.29 -3.64
C LEU A 163 9.82 -7.12 -2.15
N PHE A 164 9.15 -6.17 -1.50
CA PHE A 164 9.32 -5.89 -0.08
C PHE A 164 8.09 -5.19 0.49
N SER A 165 7.91 -5.30 1.81
CA SER A 165 7.05 -4.41 2.56
C SER A 165 7.86 -3.24 3.11
N GLY A 166 7.25 -2.04 3.09
CA GLY A 166 7.86 -0.83 3.60
C GLY A 166 8.11 -0.90 5.10
N VAL A 167 8.68 0.16 5.65
CA VAL A 167 8.90 0.33 7.08
C VAL A 167 8.05 1.46 7.61
N ALA A 168 7.28 1.19 8.66
CA ALA A 168 6.70 2.23 9.50
C ALA A 168 7.80 2.77 10.41
N GLN A 169 7.85 4.09 10.64
CA GLN A 169 8.96 4.72 11.33
C GLN A 169 8.50 5.91 12.17
N ALA A 170 9.14 6.08 13.33
CA ALA A 170 9.07 7.28 14.13
C ALA A 170 10.41 7.49 14.86
N ALA A 171 10.83 8.75 15.00
CA ALA A 171 11.92 9.15 15.88
C ALA A 171 11.36 10.09 16.95
N PHE A 172 11.68 9.86 18.23
CA PHE A 172 11.12 10.65 19.31
C PHE A 172 12.10 10.84 20.45
N VAL A 173 11.96 11.96 21.18
CA VAL A 173 12.83 12.25 22.32
C VAL A 173 12.54 11.30 23.48
N ASN A 174 13.54 11.00 24.29
CA ASN A 174 13.37 10.19 25.48
C ASN A 174 12.34 10.81 26.44
N GLY A 175 11.50 9.96 27.05
CA GLY A 175 10.38 10.38 27.90
C GLY A 175 9.04 10.51 27.17
N VAL A 176 9.01 10.44 25.86
CA VAL A 176 7.78 10.20 25.09
C VAL A 176 7.39 8.73 25.20
N THR A 177 6.11 8.45 25.45
CA THR A 177 5.56 7.13 25.70
C THR A 177 4.44 6.77 24.72
N ASN A 178 4.12 5.49 24.57
CA ASN A 178 3.03 4.96 23.75
C ASN A 178 3.12 5.37 22.28
N VAL A 179 4.34 5.50 21.74
CA VAL A 179 4.54 5.67 20.29
C VAL A 179 4.40 4.31 19.63
N GLU A 180 3.21 4.03 19.10
CA GLU A 180 2.92 2.77 18.41
C GLU A 180 2.82 2.98 16.90
N LEU A 181 3.57 2.16 16.16
CA LEU A 181 3.57 2.18 14.69
C LEU A 181 2.43 1.29 14.18
N HIS A 182 1.19 1.78 14.38
CA HIS A 182 0.01 1.03 13.96
C HIS A 182 -0.06 0.92 12.44
N PRO A 183 -0.36 -0.27 11.88
CA PRO A 183 -0.32 -0.47 10.43
C PRO A 183 -1.38 0.32 9.65
N VAL A 184 -2.50 0.71 10.28
CA VAL A 184 -3.59 1.43 9.60
C VAL A 184 -3.52 2.94 9.86
N VAL A 185 -3.32 3.35 11.13
CA VAL A 185 -3.36 4.76 11.50
C VAL A 185 -2.44 5.06 12.68
N PHE A 186 -1.68 6.13 12.60
CA PHE A 186 -0.88 6.60 13.72
C PHE A 186 -1.77 7.34 14.73
N LYS A 187 -1.73 6.90 15.99
CA LYS A 187 -2.67 7.37 17.03
C LYS A 187 -2.02 8.40 17.94
N TRP A 188 -2.09 9.68 17.57
CA TRP A 188 -1.62 10.79 18.42
C TRP A 188 -2.31 10.81 19.78
N SER A 189 -3.54 10.31 19.88
CA SER A 189 -4.33 10.32 21.10
C SER A 189 -3.78 9.46 22.23
N ILE A 190 -2.93 8.47 21.93
CA ILE A 190 -2.31 7.60 22.95
C ILE A 190 -0.92 8.06 23.38
N ILE A 191 -0.27 8.92 22.61
CA ILE A 191 1.10 9.36 22.89
C ILE A 191 1.11 10.29 24.10
N GLY A 192 2.06 10.08 25.00
CA GLY A 192 2.25 10.87 26.20
C GLY A 192 3.68 11.35 26.38
N LYS A 193 3.86 12.42 27.16
CA LYS A 193 5.14 12.91 27.65
C LYS A 193 4.94 13.50 29.04
N SER A 194 5.68 13.01 30.02
CA SER A 194 5.56 13.47 31.41
C SER A 194 5.94 14.93 31.58
N GLY A 195 5.23 15.65 32.46
CA GLY A 195 5.55 17.01 32.87
C GLY A 195 5.13 18.11 31.88
N VAL A 196 4.47 17.74 30.77
CA VAL A 196 3.97 18.70 29.78
C VAL A 196 2.55 18.35 29.36
N SER A 197 1.78 19.35 28.93
CA SER A 197 0.41 19.17 28.41
C SER A 197 0.34 19.20 26.89
N GLN A 198 1.44 19.54 26.24
CA GLN A 198 1.54 19.72 24.78
C GLN A 198 2.65 18.85 24.22
N LEU A 199 2.38 18.24 23.07
CA LEU A 199 3.33 17.48 22.25
C LEU A 199 3.60 18.26 20.95
N ASN A 200 4.87 18.38 20.57
CA ASN A 200 5.27 18.94 19.28
C ASN A 200 5.76 17.83 18.38
N ALA A 201 5.25 17.81 17.17
CA ALA A 201 5.60 16.81 16.17
C ALA A 201 5.95 17.46 14.83
N SER A 202 6.63 16.73 13.96
CA SER A 202 6.82 17.12 12.57
C SER A 202 6.72 15.93 11.60
N THR A 203 6.24 16.24 10.39
CA THR A 203 6.15 15.33 9.23
C THR A 203 6.39 16.15 7.96
N SER A 204 6.72 15.48 6.84
CA SER A 204 6.71 16.15 5.52
C SER A 204 5.48 15.82 4.69
N ASP A 205 4.56 15.03 5.21
CA ASP A 205 3.28 14.74 4.57
C ASP A 205 2.37 15.97 4.58
N LYS A 206 1.45 16.03 3.61
CA LYS A 206 0.54 17.17 3.43
C LYS A 206 -0.91 16.74 3.56
N ILE A 207 -1.73 17.63 4.08
CA ILE A 207 -3.20 17.48 4.06
C ILE A 207 -3.71 17.90 2.68
N ILE A 208 -4.50 17.04 2.06
CA ILE A 208 -5.22 17.33 0.82
C ILE A 208 -6.65 17.73 1.14
N SER A 209 -7.37 16.94 1.97
CA SER A 209 -8.72 17.21 2.42
C SER A 209 -8.95 16.68 3.83
N LEU A 210 -9.75 17.38 4.64
CA LEU A 210 -10.22 16.89 5.94
C LEU A 210 -11.73 16.56 5.95
N ASP A 211 -12.34 16.52 4.79
CA ASP A 211 -13.69 15.99 4.62
C ASP A 211 -13.61 14.46 4.46
N PRO A 212 -14.23 13.65 5.36
CA PRO A 212 -14.25 12.20 5.22
C PRO A 212 -14.77 11.70 3.87
N ALA A 213 -15.65 12.45 3.20
CA ALA A 213 -16.16 12.11 1.89
C ALA A 213 -15.19 12.40 0.72
N SER A 214 -14.09 13.11 0.98
CA SER A 214 -13.10 13.52 -0.04
C SER A 214 -11.72 12.95 0.23
N ALA A 215 -11.31 12.89 1.50
CA ALA A 215 -9.98 12.51 1.92
C ALA A 215 -9.62 11.06 1.50
N TYR A 216 -8.52 10.92 0.76
CA TYR A 216 -8.01 9.61 0.36
C TYR A 216 -6.47 9.62 0.25
N ASP A 217 -5.84 10.41 1.06
CA ASP A 217 -4.39 10.42 1.24
C ASP A 217 -4.04 10.13 2.71
N PHE A 218 -2.82 9.67 2.91
CA PHE A 218 -2.42 9.11 4.20
C PHE A 218 -2.53 10.12 5.36
N PHE A 219 -1.98 11.32 5.20
CA PHE A 219 -1.93 12.28 6.30
C PHE A 219 -3.27 12.93 6.58
N SER A 220 -4.09 13.18 5.55
CA SER A 220 -5.48 13.61 5.74
C SER A 220 -6.28 12.60 6.55
N ILE A 221 -6.19 11.29 6.19
CA ILE A 221 -6.84 10.19 6.91
C ILE A 221 -6.31 10.10 8.34
N GLU A 222 -5.01 10.30 8.57
CA GLU A 222 -4.42 10.29 9.91
C GLU A 222 -5.02 11.39 10.79
N VAL A 223 -5.12 12.63 10.29
CA VAL A 223 -5.73 13.75 11.03
C VAL A 223 -7.23 13.51 11.24
N ILE A 224 -7.95 13.01 10.22
CA ILE A 224 -9.36 12.64 10.34
C ILE A 224 -9.57 11.64 11.48
N ASN A 225 -8.75 10.63 11.60
CA ASN A 225 -8.86 9.62 12.68
C ASN A 225 -8.55 10.17 14.10
N GLN A 226 -8.04 11.42 14.23
CA GLN A 226 -7.92 12.08 15.53
C GLN A 226 -9.14 12.94 15.86
N VAL A 227 -9.82 13.45 14.82
CA VAL A 227 -10.95 14.40 14.99
C VAL A 227 -12.30 13.71 14.88
N PHE A 228 -12.38 12.62 14.14
CA PHE A 228 -13.60 11.84 13.95
C PHE A 228 -13.43 10.44 14.51
N ASP A 229 -14.54 9.85 14.97
CA ASP A 229 -14.64 8.41 15.18
C ASP A 229 -15.50 7.78 14.07
N THR A 230 -15.30 6.48 13.90
CA THR A 230 -16.12 5.61 13.04
C THR A 230 -16.97 4.67 13.89
N LEU A 231 -17.84 3.87 13.28
CA LEU A 231 -18.66 2.88 14.01
C LEU A 231 -17.79 1.89 14.79
N LEU A 232 -16.70 1.44 14.16
CA LEU A 232 -15.68 0.58 14.76
C LEU A 232 -14.32 1.28 14.64
N VAL A 233 -13.39 0.95 15.53
CA VAL A 233 -12.02 1.46 15.53
C VAL A 233 -11.03 0.31 15.73
N TYR A 234 -9.74 0.55 15.58
CA TYR A 234 -8.72 -0.48 15.81
C TYR A 234 -8.12 -0.38 17.22
N GLU A 235 -7.71 -1.53 17.77
CA GLU A 235 -6.85 -1.61 18.95
C GLU A 235 -5.61 -0.72 18.78
N PRO A 236 -4.98 -0.24 19.87
CA PRO A 236 -3.87 0.72 19.74
C PRO A 236 -2.60 0.11 19.12
N VAL A 237 -2.41 -1.20 19.22
CA VAL A 237 -1.17 -1.89 18.79
C VAL A 237 -1.44 -2.85 17.65
N THR A 238 -2.62 -3.48 17.64
CA THR A 238 -2.99 -4.49 16.66
C THR A 238 -4.03 -3.95 15.69
N SER A 239 -4.30 -4.71 14.64
CA SER A 239 -5.34 -4.37 13.64
C SER A 239 -6.69 -5.01 13.95
N LYS A 240 -6.91 -5.46 15.19
CA LYS A 240 -8.20 -5.98 15.61
C LYS A 240 -9.19 -4.83 15.81
N LEU A 241 -10.42 -5.09 15.41
CA LEU A 241 -11.49 -4.12 15.60
C LEU A 241 -11.96 -4.05 17.05
N MET A 242 -12.35 -2.85 17.44
CA MET A 242 -13.02 -2.53 18.70
C MET A 242 -14.29 -1.70 18.43
N PRO A 243 -15.26 -1.71 19.36
CA PRO A 243 -16.40 -0.80 19.28
C PRO A 243 -15.95 0.67 19.41
N GLY A 244 -16.26 1.49 18.39
CA GLY A 244 -16.09 2.94 18.39
C GLY A 244 -17.39 3.65 18.79
N LEU A 245 -18.09 4.25 17.82
CA LEU A 245 -19.45 4.81 18.00
C LEU A 245 -20.50 3.72 18.21
N ALA A 246 -20.25 2.51 17.72
CA ALA A 246 -21.08 1.35 18.06
C ALA A 246 -20.74 0.83 19.46
N THR A 247 -21.69 0.16 20.10
CA THR A 247 -21.52 -0.46 21.44
C THR A 247 -20.88 -1.84 21.37
N GLN A 248 -20.96 -2.51 20.20
CA GLN A 248 -20.40 -3.83 19.94
C GLN A 248 -20.10 -4.01 18.45
N ILE A 249 -19.24 -4.96 18.13
CA ILE A 249 -18.98 -5.39 16.76
C ILE A 249 -20.10 -6.32 16.32
N PRO A 250 -20.80 -6.09 15.21
CA PRO A 250 -21.76 -7.03 14.66
C PRO A 250 -21.08 -8.36 14.28
N THR A 251 -21.70 -9.45 14.71
CA THR A 251 -21.30 -10.82 14.35
C THR A 251 -22.54 -11.67 14.10
N VAL A 252 -22.37 -12.83 13.46
CA VAL A 252 -23.45 -13.82 13.35
C VAL A 252 -23.88 -14.33 14.73
N ALA A 253 -22.92 -14.53 15.64
CA ALA A 253 -23.17 -15.07 16.98
C ALA A 253 -24.01 -14.14 17.87
N ASN A 254 -23.85 -12.80 17.75
CA ASN A 254 -24.65 -11.85 18.53
C ASN A 254 -25.89 -11.32 17.78
N GLY A 255 -26.21 -11.90 16.62
CA GLY A 255 -27.36 -11.48 15.81
C GLY A 255 -27.18 -10.14 15.09
N GLY A 256 -26.01 -9.52 15.16
CA GLY A 256 -25.67 -8.28 14.46
C GLY A 256 -25.46 -8.48 12.96
N ILE A 257 -25.12 -9.71 12.53
CA ILE A 257 -25.05 -10.09 11.11
C ILE A 257 -26.13 -11.14 10.84
N THR A 258 -27.04 -10.82 9.94
CA THR A 258 -28.19 -11.66 9.58
C THR A 258 -28.36 -11.77 8.07
N ASN A 259 -29.44 -12.42 7.62
CA ASN A 259 -29.78 -12.58 6.21
C ASN A 259 -28.61 -13.14 5.37
N GLY A 260 -27.91 -14.16 5.92
CA GLY A 260 -26.78 -14.80 5.22
C GLY A 260 -25.60 -13.85 4.98
N GLY A 261 -25.33 -12.92 5.89
CA GLY A 261 -24.20 -11.97 5.78
C GLY A 261 -24.52 -10.69 5.00
N LYS A 262 -25.79 -10.46 4.65
CA LYS A 262 -26.20 -9.27 3.89
C LYS A 262 -26.72 -8.13 4.76
N THR A 263 -27.07 -8.38 6.02
CA THR A 263 -27.61 -7.36 6.91
C THR A 263 -26.70 -7.19 8.11
N PHE A 264 -26.20 -5.97 8.31
CA PHE A 264 -25.36 -5.58 9.44
C PHE A 264 -26.12 -4.56 10.30
N THR A 265 -26.28 -4.85 11.59
CA THR A 265 -26.97 -4.01 12.55
C THR A 265 -25.98 -3.50 13.59
N TYR A 266 -25.84 -2.17 13.68
CA TYR A 266 -24.98 -1.51 14.66
C TYR A 266 -25.88 -0.79 15.69
N HIS A 267 -25.65 -1.09 16.98
CA HIS A 267 -26.24 -0.36 18.09
C HIS A 267 -25.28 0.74 18.52
N LEU A 268 -25.75 1.98 18.54
CA LEU A 268 -24.96 3.17 18.76
C LEU A 268 -24.87 3.54 20.25
N ARG A 269 -23.80 4.20 20.65
CA ARG A 269 -23.64 4.73 22.00
C ARG A 269 -24.59 5.89 22.24
N PRO A 270 -25.34 5.90 23.36
CA PRO A 270 -26.19 7.03 23.71
C PRO A 270 -25.36 8.24 24.17
N GLY A 271 -25.91 9.44 24.00
CA GLY A 271 -25.35 10.70 24.53
C GLY A 271 -24.09 11.19 23.83
N VAL A 272 -23.68 10.62 22.70
CA VAL A 272 -22.56 11.11 21.91
C VAL A 272 -22.90 12.44 21.27
N THR A 273 -21.96 13.39 21.31
CA THR A 273 -22.03 14.67 20.63
C THR A 273 -20.80 14.92 19.77
N PHE A 274 -20.95 15.71 18.74
CA PHE A 274 -19.81 16.29 18.02
C PHE A 274 -19.07 17.31 18.87
N SER A 275 -17.89 17.71 18.45
CA SER A 275 -17.05 18.68 19.17
C SER A 275 -17.64 20.09 19.26
N ASP A 276 -18.68 20.39 18.48
CA ASP A 276 -19.49 21.63 18.55
C ASP A 276 -20.72 21.49 19.46
N GLY A 277 -20.93 20.33 20.08
CA GLY A 277 -22.09 20.02 20.94
C GLY A 277 -23.32 19.51 20.21
N THR A 278 -23.32 19.43 18.87
CA THR A 278 -24.45 18.86 18.13
C THR A 278 -24.61 17.35 18.39
N ALA A 279 -25.84 16.86 18.43
CA ALA A 279 -26.15 15.48 18.78
C ALA A 279 -25.81 14.50 17.64
N PHE A 280 -25.30 13.33 18.02
CA PHE A 280 -25.07 12.20 17.15
C PHE A 280 -26.18 11.15 17.32
N ASN A 281 -26.65 10.57 16.21
CA ASN A 281 -27.63 9.48 16.19
C ASN A 281 -27.57 8.69 14.88
N SER A 282 -28.41 7.66 14.72
CA SER A 282 -28.46 6.78 13.56
C SER A 282 -28.75 7.51 12.24
N SER A 283 -29.57 8.56 12.26
CA SER A 283 -29.89 9.33 11.05
C SER A 283 -28.68 10.14 10.56
N VAL A 284 -27.78 10.56 11.47
CA VAL A 284 -26.50 11.20 11.12
C VAL A 284 -25.60 10.20 10.40
N VAL A 285 -25.49 8.96 10.90
CA VAL A 285 -24.71 7.89 10.22
C VAL A 285 -25.21 7.68 8.80
N LYS A 286 -26.52 7.43 8.66
CA LYS A 286 -27.14 7.25 7.34
C LYS A 286 -26.82 8.41 6.40
N ARG A 287 -27.05 9.65 6.84
CA ARG A 287 -26.81 10.85 6.03
C ARG A 287 -25.36 10.98 5.62
N SER A 288 -24.43 10.64 6.50
CA SER A 288 -22.98 10.76 6.21
C SER A 288 -22.54 9.77 5.14
N ILE A 289 -22.99 8.53 5.22
CA ILE A 289 -22.75 7.51 4.18
C ILE A 289 -23.43 7.92 2.86
N ASP A 290 -24.71 8.31 2.90
CA ASP A 290 -25.44 8.80 1.72
C ASP A 290 -24.73 10.02 1.09
N ARG A 291 -24.17 10.90 1.91
CA ARG A 291 -23.41 12.06 1.44
C ARG A 291 -22.12 11.65 0.73
N ALA A 292 -21.33 10.77 1.33
CA ALA A 292 -20.08 10.30 0.72
C ALA A 292 -20.33 9.65 -0.65
N ILE A 293 -21.34 8.77 -0.72
CA ILE A 293 -21.75 8.10 -1.97
C ILE A 293 -22.28 9.11 -3.01
N ARG A 294 -23.09 10.09 -2.59
CA ARG A 294 -23.66 11.09 -3.50
C ARG A 294 -22.62 12.03 -4.06
N LEU A 295 -21.64 12.44 -3.25
CA LEU A 295 -20.57 13.31 -3.71
C LEU A 295 -19.65 12.59 -4.66
N ASP A 296 -19.29 11.35 -4.37
CA ASP A 296 -18.40 10.48 -5.17
C ASP A 296 -17.28 11.28 -5.85
N LEU A 297 -16.57 12.07 -5.04
CA LEU A 297 -15.58 13.01 -5.52
C LEU A 297 -14.41 12.29 -6.20
N PRO A 298 -13.81 12.86 -7.25
CA PRO A 298 -12.64 12.27 -7.89
C PRO A 298 -11.52 11.97 -6.89
N ALA A 299 -10.99 10.76 -6.93
CA ALA A 299 -9.99 10.26 -6.00
C ALA A 299 -10.44 10.22 -4.52
N SER A 300 -11.74 10.12 -4.24
CA SER A 300 -12.28 9.82 -2.92
C SER A 300 -12.39 8.32 -2.69
N ALA A 301 -12.62 7.93 -1.42
CA ALA A 301 -12.82 6.53 -1.04
C ALA A 301 -14.32 6.10 -1.09
N ALA A 302 -15.20 6.86 -1.74
CA ALA A 302 -16.64 6.56 -1.78
C ALA A 302 -16.95 5.18 -2.39
N PHE A 303 -16.17 4.72 -3.37
CA PHE A 303 -16.29 3.40 -4.00
C PHE A 303 -16.18 2.24 -2.98
N LEU A 304 -15.49 2.43 -1.88
CA LEU A 304 -15.40 1.43 -0.81
C LEU A 304 -16.76 1.15 -0.18
N LEU A 305 -17.71 2.07 -0.24
CA LEU A 305 -19.04 1.93 0.34
C LEU A 305 -19.99 1.21 -0.61
N TYR A 306 -20.05 1.60 -1.87
CA TYR A 306 -21.06 1.10 -2.80
C TYR A 306 -20.57 -0.05 -3.70
N ASP A 307 -19.30 -0.04 -4.10
CA ASP A 307 -18.72 -1.07 -4.96
C ASP A 307 -18.14 -2.21 -4.11
N VAL A 308 -17.17 -1.91 -3.27
CA VAL A 308 -16.52 -2.89 -2.39
C VAL A 308 -17.45 -3.33 -1.25
N GLY A 309 -18.14 -2.38 -0.60
CA GLY A 309 -19.04 -2.59 0.52
C GLY A 309 -20.45 -3.05 0.12
N ALA A 310 -20.73 -3.18 -1.18
CA ALA A 310 -21.99 -3.66 -1.74
C ALA A 310 -23.24 -2.93 -1.26
N LEU A 311 -23.15 -1.64 -0.91
CA LEU A 311 -24.30 -0.79 -0.63
C LEU A 311 -25.03 -0.47 -1.94
N ARG A 312 -26.32 -0.77 -1.98
CA ARG A 312 -27.11 -0.58 -3.20
C ARG A 312 -27.34 0.90 -3.52
N THR A 313 -26.99 1.30 -4.73
CA THR A 313 -27.17 2.65 -5.25
C THR A 313 -28.16 2.68 -6.40
N ASP A 314 -28.71 3.86 -6.72
CA ASP A 314 -29.73 4.05 -7.76
C ASP A 314 -29.15 3.96 -9.18
N HIS A 315 -27.85 4.17 -9.34
CA HIS A 315 -27.14 3.95 -10.60
C HIS A 315 -25.66 3.57 -10.41
N LYS A 316 -25.06 3.12 -11.48
CA LYS A 316 -23.65 2.76 -11.50
C LYS A 316 -22.79 4.03 -11.28
N GLY A 317 -21.93 3.99 -10.29
CA GLY A 317 -21.15 5.14 -9.87
C GLY A 317 -21.65 5.79 -8.56
N GLY A 318 -22.73 5.25 -7.95
CA GLY A 318 -23.03 5.48 -6.54
C GLY A 318 -23.68 6.79 -6.14
N ASN A 319 -24.42 7.47 -7.02
CA ASN A 319 -24.94 8.81 -6.72
C ASN A 319 -25.88 8.89 -5.50
N ASN A 320 -26.71 7.88 -5.24
CA ASN A 320 -27.53 7.80 -4.02
C ASN A 320 -27.74 6.36 -3.59
N THR A 321 -27.92 6.12 -2.28
CA THR A 321 -28.39 4.80 -1.83
C THR A 321 -29.87 4.62 -2.14
N VAL A 322 -30.24 3.40 -2.55
CA VAL A 322 -31.64 3.02 -2.75
C VAL A 322 -32.36 2.92 -1.41
N ALA A 323 -33.63 3.28 -1.38
CA ALA A 323 -34.46 3.15 -0.19
C ALA A 323 -34.39 1.73 0.41
N GLY A 324 -34.20 1.64 1.72
CA GLY A 324 -34.00 0.36 2.44
C GLY A 324 -32.56 -0.15 2.49
N THR A 325 -31.62 0.43 1.75
CA THR A 325 -30.20 0.05 1.84
C THR A 325 -29.63 0.41 3.21
N ILE A 326 -29.89 1.61 3.71
CA ILE A 326 -29.54 2.03 5.06
C ILE A 326 -30.82 2.42 5.77
N THR A 327 -31.14 1.74 6.87
CA THR A 327 -32.29 2.03 7.69
C THR A 327 -31.90 2.45 9.09
N THR A 328 -32.76 3.26 9.71
CA THR A 328 -32.55 3.78 11.08
C THR A 328 -33.83 3.50 11.88
N PRO A 329 -34.02 2.25 12.35
CA PRO A 329 -35.26 1.83 13.05
C PRO A 329 -35.56 2.67 14.28
N ASP A 330 -34.54 3.15 14.96
CA ASP A 330 -34.59 4.05 16.10
C ASP A 330 -33.33 4.96 16.15
N PRO A 331 -33.29 5.96 17.03
CA PRO A 331 -32.16 6.90 17.10
C PRO A 331 -30.78 6.27 17.41
N LEU A 332 -30.76 5.06 17.98
CA LEU A 332 -29.53 4.36 18.38
C LEU A 332 -29.28 3.07 17.59
N THR A 333 -30.02 2.82 16.52
CA THR A 333 -29.81 1.64 15.66
C THR A 333 -29.70 2.05 14.20
N VAL A 334 -28.60 1.65 13.56
CA VAL A 334 -28.44 1.75 12.11
C VAL A 334 -28.23 0.35 11.52
N GLN A 335 -28.90 0.08 10.41
CA GLN A 335 -28.84 -1.20 9.73
C GLN A 335 -28.48 -0.99 8.26
N PHE A 336 -27.48 -1.75 7.81
CA PHE A 336 -27.02 -1.78 6.42
C PHE A 336 -27.48 -3.07 5.76
N ASN A 337 -28.14 -2.95 4.62
CA ASN A 337 -28.63 -4.06 3.81
C ASN A 337 -27.85 -4.10 2.48
N LEU A 338 -26.94 -5.06 2.38
CA LEU A 338 -26.02 -5.21 1.26
C LEU A 338 -26.65 -5.99 0.11
N THR A 339 -26.19 -5.78 -1.10
CA THR A 339 -26.63 -6.56 -2.28
C THR A 339 -26.12 -8.01 -2.23
N GLN A 340 -24.95 -8.22 -1.62
CA GLN A 340 -24.32 -9.51 -1.39
C GLN A 340 -23.64 -9.54 -0.03
N PRO A 341 -23.27 -10.70 0.53
CA PRO A 341 -22.43 -10.75 1.73
C PRO A 341 -21.08 -10.10 1.48
N VAL A 342 -20.54 -9.41 2.48
CA VAL A 342 -19.20 -8.83 2.49
C VAL A 342 -18.54 -9.17 3.83
N SER A 343 -17.61 -10.11 3.83
CA SER A 343 -17.00 -10.66 5.04
C SER A 343 -16.23 -9.64 5.86
N PHE A 344 -15.72 -8.59 5.21
CA PHE A 344 -14.95 -7.50 5.80
C PHE A 344 -15.72 -6.17 5.91
N PHE A 345 -17.06 -6.18 5.86
CA PHE A 345 -17.86 -4.94 5.96
C PHE A 345 -17.59 -4.18 7.27
N ASN A 346 -17.30 -4.89 8.36
CA ASN A 346 -16.90 -4.27 9.63
C ASN A 346 -15.62 -3.43 9.48
N GLN A 347 -14.63 -3.87 8.69
CA GLN A 347 -13.39 -3.14 8.42
C GLN A 347 -13.66 -1.86 7.61
N LEU A 348 -14.59 -1.90 6.66
CA LEU A 348 -15.03 -0.71 5.93
C LEU A 348 -15.69 0.32 6.86
N MET A 349 -16.45 -0.13 7.88
CA MET A 349 -17.06 0.74 8.88
C MET A 349 -16.06 1.26 9.93
N ALA A 350 -14.80 0.89 9.85
CA ALA A 350 -13.67 1.47 10.58
C ALA A 350 -12.80 2.41 9.74
N PHE A 351 -13.07 2.54 8.44
CA PHE A 351 -12.33 3.43 7.55
C PHE A 351 -12.92 4.85 7.55
N SER A 352 -12.06 5.84 7.34
CA SER A 352 -12.40 7.27 7.49
C SER A 352 -13.58 7.74 6.63
N VAL A 353 -13.81 7.16 5.44
CA VAL A 353 -14.95 7.51 4.58
C VAL A 353 -16.31 7.22 5.24
N ALA A 354 -16.33 6.27 6.19
CA ALA A 354 -17.53 5.93 6.96
C ALA A 354 -17.73 6.81 8.23
N ALA A 355 -16.84 7.77 8.48
CA ALA A 355 -16.94 8.65 9.65
C ALA A 355 -18.19 9.55 9.55
N PRO A 356 -19.06 9.57 10.58
CA PRO A 356 -20.20 10.47 10.63
C PRO A 356 -19.77 11.94 10.73
N VAL A 357 -20.48 12.78 10.01
CA VAL A 357 -20.29 14.25 10.00
C VAL A 357 -21.61 14.95 10.40
N PRO A 358 -21.55 16.13 11.05
CA PRO A 358 -22.76 16.81 11.51
C PRO A 358 -23.62 17.30 10.33
N TRP A 359 -24.89 17.61 10.62
CA TRP A 359 -25.85 18.12 9.64
C TRP A 359 -25.42 19.41 8.95
N THR A 360 -24.50 20.15 9.55
CA THR A 360 -23.95 21.41 9.01
C THR A 360 -23.05 21.20 7.79
N TYR A 361 -22.55 19.96 7.56
CA TYR A 361 -21.75 19.66 6.37
C TYR A 361 -22.58 19.79 5.10
N SER A 362 -21.99 20.40 4.07
CA SER A 362 -22.63 20.54 2.76
C SER A 362 -23.14 19.21 2.23
N ALA A 363 -24.36 19.19 1.75
CA ALA A 363 -24.95 18.00 1.14
C ALA A 363 -24.49 17.78 -0.32
N THR A 364 -23.95 18.82 -0.98
CA THR A 364 -23.69 18.85 -2.41
C THR A 364 -22.26 19.25 -2.78
N GLY A 365 -21.40 19.41 -1.79
CA GLY A 365 -20.00 19.80 -2.01
C GLY A 365 -19.10 19.37 -0.88
N GLU A 366 -17.81 19.42 -1.15
CA GLU A 366 -16.77 19.16 -0.17
C GLU A 366 -16.79 20.17 0.95
N GLN A 367 -16.55 19.72 2.19
CA GLN A 367 -16.42 20.58 3.35
C GLN A 367 -15.00 21.20 3.40
N PRO A 368 -14.87 22.53 3.51
CA PRO A 368 -13.55 23.15 3.60
C PRO A 368 -12.75 22.67 4.82
N SER A 369 -11.46 22.39 4.62
CA SER A 369 -10.52 21.93 5.66
C SER A 369 -10.02 23.09 6.54
N THR A 370 -10.93 23.96 7.00
CA THR A 370 -10.62 25.12 7.84
C THR A 370 -11.12 24.92 9.28
N VAL A 371 -10.52 25.65 10.21
CA VAL A 371 -10.95 25.66 11.61
C VAL A 371 -12.44 26.04 11.70
N GLY A 372 -13.20 25.30 12.51
CA GLY A 372 -14.64 25.47 12.63
C GLY A 372 -15.48 24.68 11.61
N ASN A 373 -14.87 24.19 10.53
CA ASN A 373 -15.52 23.32 9.54
C ASN A 373 -15.19 21.83 9.73
N VAL A 374 -14.09 21.51 10.42
CA VAL A 374 -13.68 20.13 10.72
C VAL A 374 -14.22 19.76 12.10
N ILE A 375 -15.41 19.17 12.12
CA ILE A 375 -16.21 18.89 13.32
C ILE A 375 -16.51 17.40 13.37
N GLY A 376 -15.91 16.72 14.35
CA GLY A 376 -16.06 15.27 14.52
C GLY A 376 -16.37 14.89 15.96
N THR A 377 -16.49 13.59 16.21
CA THR A 377 -16.78 12.98 17.52
C THR A 377 -15.54 12.49 18.24
N GLY A 378 -14.35 12.62 17.61
CA GLY A 378 -13.10 12.02 18.05
C GLY A 378 -12.44 12.68 19.25
N PRO A 379 -11.30 12.13 19.72
CA PRO A 379 -10.61 12.56 20.95
C PRO A 379 -10.02 13.97 20.85
N TYR A 380 -9.74 14.45 19.65
CA TYR A 380 -9.25 15.80 19.42
C TYR A 380 -10.22 16.64 18.58
N ARG A 381 -10.09 17.95 18.68
CA ARG A 381 -10.65 18.94 17.76
C ARG A 381 -9.54 19.74 17.12
N MET A 382 -9.67 20.12 15.86
CA MET A 382 -8.70 20.98 15.19
C MET A 382 -8.96 22.44 15.57
N THR A 383 -7.93 23.12 16.10
CA THR A 383 -8.01 24.53 16.53
C THR A 383 -7.16 25.47 15.69
N GLN A 384 -6.22 24.93 14.91
CA GLN A 384 -5.46 25.68 13.91
C GLN A 384 -5.13 24.79 12.72
N HIS A 385 -5.23 25.34 11.53
CA HIS A 385 -4.72 24.75 10.30
C HIS A 385 -4.13 25.84 9.41
N THR A 386 -2.81 25.86 9.31
CA THR A 386 -2.06 26.66 8.35
C THR A 386 -1.53 25.73 7.29
N VAL A 387 -2.07 25.85 6.07
CA VAL A 387 -1.81 24.92 4.96
C VAL A 387 -0.32 24.70 4.75
N ASN A 388 0.10 23.44 4.70
CA ASN A 388 1.50 23.00 4.55
C ASN A 388 2.48 23.54 5.60
N GLN A 389 2.00 23.97 6.77
CA GLN A 389 2.85 24.50 7.84
C GLN A 389 2.53 23.90 9.21
N LEU A 390 1.27 23.95 9.66
CA LEU A 390 0.91 23.58 11.02
C LEU A 390 -0.54 23.10 11.14
N VAL A 391 -0.71 22.00 11.87
CA VAL A 391 -2.01 21.53 12.38
C VAL A 391 -1.93 21.51 13.91
N VAL A 392 -2.92 22.11 14.59
CA VAL A 392 -3.04 22.04 16.04
C VAL A 392 -4.30 21.26 16.39
N LEU A 393 -4.09 20.15 17.08
CA LEU A 393 -5.12 19.30 17.64
C LEU A 393 -5.21 19.54 19.13
N GLN A 394 -6.37 19.95 19.62
CA GLN A 394 -6.64 20.19 21.04
C GLN A 394 -7.63 19.16 21.57
N LYS A 395 -7.43 18.70 22.80
CA LYS A 395 -8.32 17.76 23.48
C LYS A 395 -9.78 18.16 23.33
N ASN A 396 -10.60 17.23 22.86
CA ASN A 396 -12.05 17.37 22.82
C ASN A 396 -12.61 17.06 24.22
N THR A 397 -13.08 18.08 24.91
CA THR A 397 -13.65 17.93 26.27
C THR A 397 -15.01 17.22 26.29
N LEU A 398 -15.65 17.10 25.12
CA LEU A 398 -16.92 16.35 24.94
C LEU A 398 -16.69 14.91 24.49
N TYR A 399 -15.44 14.45 24.47
CA TYR A 399 -15.13 13.09 24.00
C TYR A 399 -15.76 12.02 24.91
N TYR A 400 -16.65 11.24 24.31
CA TYR A 400 -17.51 10.27 25.00
C TYR A 400 -16.80 9.00 25.46
N ASN A 401 -15.67 8.64 24.85
CA ASN A 401 -15.03 7.32 25.01
C ASN A 401 -13.57 7.44 25.51
N SER A 402 -13.34 8.31 26.50
CA SER A 402 -11.99 8.58 27.00
C SER A 402 -11.27 7.34 27.55
N ALA A 403 -12.00 6.33 28.02
CA ALA A 403 -11.44 5.07 28.55
C ALA A 403 -11.29 3.96 27.47
N LEU A 404 -11.41 4.27 26.19
CA LEU A 404 -11.40 3.30 25.08
C LEU A 404 -10.24 2.29 25.17
N TYR A 405 -9.06 2.74 25.55
CA TYR A 405 -7.85 1.91 25.60
C TYR A 405 -7.36 1.60 27.02
N ALA A 406 -8.25 1.69 28.02
CA ALA A 406 -7.87 1.42 29.41
C ALA A 406 -7.36 -0.01 29.63
N SER A 407 -7.92 -1.01 28.95
CA SER A 407 -7.45 -2.40 28.97
C SER A 407 -6.05 -2.62 28.38
N PHE A 408 -5.54 -1.65 27.64
CA PHE A 408 -4.18 -1.66 27.07
C PHE A 408 -3.18 -0.83 27.89
N GLY A 409 -3.53 -0.46 29.13
CA GLY A 409 -2.67 0.34 30.01
C GLY A 409 -2.66 1.83 29.70
N ILE A 410 -3.61 2.31 28.88
CA ILE A 410 -3.80 3.72 28.52
C ILE A 410 -5.13 4.17 29.14
N PRO A 411 -5.12 4.64 30.40
CA PRO A 411 -6.36 4.81 31.17
C PRO A 411 -7.29 5.89 30.62
N THR A 412 -6.72 6.86 29.90
CA THR A 412 -7.50 7.98 29.36
C THR A 412 -6.91 8.48 28.05
N ILE A 413 -7.74 8.70 27.04
CA ILE A 413 -7.39 9.37 25.79
C ILE A 413 -8.27 10.61 25.57
N PRO A 414 -7.73 11.65 24.91
CA PRO A 414 -6.33 11.79 24.54
C PRO A 414 -5.44 12.02 25.76
N VAL A 415 -4.23 11.45 25.72
CA VAL A 415 -3.25 11.59 26.81
C VAL A 415 -2.75 13.03 26.93
N MET A 416 -2.42 13.66 25.79
CA MET A 416 -1.96 15.04 25.73
C MET A 416 -3.13 16.00 25.55
N GLY A 417 -3.04 17.17 26.19
CA GLY A 417 -4.02 18.25 26.02
C GLY A 417 -3.98 18.89 24.62
N GLN A 418 -2.81 18.88 23.99
CA GLN A 418 -2.59 19.46 22.68
C GLN A 418 -1.49 18.70 21.92
N VAL A 419 -1.65 18.59 20.60
CA VAL A 419 -0.62 18.11 19.67
C VAL A 419 -0.45 19.14 18.56
N ASN A 420 0.78 19.63 18.37
CA ASN A 420 1.15 20.52 17.28
C ASN A 420 1.92 19.70 16.24
N ILE A 421 1.41 19.58 15.02
CA ILE A 421 2.05 18.84 13.94
C ILE A 421 2.57 19.85 12.92
N ASN A 422 3.88 20.06 12.91
CA ASN A 422 4.55 20.92 11.95
C ASN A 422 4.77 20.19 10.63
N VAL A 423 4.37 20.78 9.52
CA VAL A 423 4.64 20.26 8.19
C VAL A 423 5.95 20.84 7.67
N ARG A 424 6.89 19.99 7.30
CA ARG A 424 8.22 20.36 6.82
C ARG A 424 8.36 20.08 5.33
N SER A 425 9.28 20.79 4.68
CA SER A 425 9.49 20.66 3.24
C SER A 425 10.39 19.50 2.84
N SER A 426 11.14 18.90 3.77
CA SER A 426 12.11 17.83 3.47
C SER A 426 12.44 16.96 4.69
N SER A 427 12.92 15.74 4.44
CA SER A 427 13.47 14.83 5.46
C SER A 427 14.67 15.42 6.21
N THR A 428 15.48 16.24 5.55
CA THR A 428 16.62 16.92 6.18
C THR A 428 16.18 17.82 7.34
N ILE A 429 15.08 18.57 7.17
CA ILE A 429 14.53 19.41 8.23
C ILE A 429 13.94 18.53 9.34
N LEU A 430 13.25 17.43 9.00
CA LEU A 430 12.74 16.48 9.99
C LEU A 430 13.87 15.91 10.86
N LYS A 431 14.97 15.51 10.23
CA LYS A 431 16.15 15.04 10.93
C LYS A 431 16.71 16.11 11.87
N GLN A 432 16.85 17.35 11.40
CA GLN A 432 17.29 18.47 12.22
C GLN A 432 16.36 18.75 13.39
N ASP A 433 15.03 18.72 13.16
CA ASP A 433 14.01 18.92 14.21
C ASP A 433 14.19 17.95 15.39
N ILE A 434 14.45 16.66 15.11
CA ILE A 434 14.63 15.67 16.18
C ILE A 434 16.03 15.72 16.81
N GLU A 435 17.08 15.99 16.04
CA GLU A 435 18.45 16.11 16.56
C GLU A 435 18.60 17.30 17.53
N THR A 436 17.94 18.42 17.23
CA THR A 436 17.93 19.62 18.08
C THR A 436 16.86 19.60 19.16
N LYS A 437 15.99 18.57 19.16
CA LYS A 437 14.81 18.46 20.04
C LYS A 437 13.85 19.64 19.89
N ALA A 438 13.78 20.23 18.70
CA ALA A 438 12.78 21.26 18.37
C ALA A 438 11.36 20.68 18.36
N VAL A 439 11.25 19.35 18.18
CA VAL A 439 10.00 18.57 18.31
C VAL A 439 10.22 17.36 19.20
N ASP A 440 9.12 16.83 19.72
CA ASP A 440 9.10 15.61 20.53
C ASP A 440 9.06 14.35 19.69
N VAL A 441 8.39 14.40 18.53
CA VAL A 441 8.18 13.25 17.63
C VAL A 441 8.35 13.70 16.18
N VAL A 442 9.12 12.93 15.42
CA VAL A 442 9.11 12.94 13.96
C VAL A 442 8.42 11.66 13.51
N PHE A 443 7.40 11.80 12.69
CA PHE A 443 6.64 10.67 12.18
C PHE A 443 6.70 10.62 10.65
N ARG A 444 7.15 9.47 10.13
CA ARG A 444 7.28 9.17 8.70
C ARG A 444 8.32 10.04 7.95
N THR A 445 8.57 9.65 6.73
CA THR A 445 9.29 10.37 5.67
C THR A 445 10.76 10.71 5.92
N LEU A 446 11.39 10.15 6.99
CA LEU A 446 12.86 10.10 7.08
C LEU A 446 13.41 9.13 6.02
N THR A 447 14.54 9.48 5.41
CA THR A 447 15.18 8.58 4.44
C THR A 447 15.84 7.38 5.13
N PRO A 448 16.10 6.25 4.43
CA PRO A 448 16.85 5.13 4.99
C PRO A 448 18.22 5.55 5.58
N THR A 449 18.88 6.50 4.95
CA THR A 449 20.16 7.06 5.43
C THR A 449 19.98 7.87 6.71
N ASP A 450 18.92 8.71 6.79
CA ASP A 450 18.61 9.48 8.00
C ASP A 450 18.31 8.55 9.18
N LEU A 451 17.53 7.49 8.94
CA LEU A 451 17.19 6.51 9.97
C LEU A 451 18.43 5.78 10.49
N THR A 452 19.31 5.33 9.59
CA THR A 452 20.57 4.66 9.97
C THR A 452 21.45 5.58 10.81
N ASP A 453 21.59 6.84 10.41
CA ASP A 453 22.39 7.81 11.15
C ASP A 453 21.78 8.12 12.53
N LEU A 454 20.48 8.41 12.60
CA LEU A 454 19.78 8.66 13.85
C LEU A 454 19.85 7.45 14.80
N GLN A 455 19.68 6.23 14.29
CA GLN A 455 19.82 5.01 15.10
C GLN A 455 21.22 4.87 15.70
N SER A 456 22.28 5.13 14.89
CA SER A 456 23.67 5.02 15.35
C SER A 456 24.01 6.02 16.47
N ARG A 457 23.35 7.18 16.49
CA ARG A 457 23.57 8.28 17.45
C ARG A 457 22.44 8.44 18.48
N ALA A 458 21.47 7.52 18.51
CA ALA A 458 20.26 7.65 19.31
C ALA A 458 20.54 7.92 20.80
N THR A 459 21.47 7.15 21.40
CA THR A 459 21.87 7.32 22.81
C THR A 459 22.46 8.71 23.07
N THR A 460 23.39 9.16 22.23
CA THR A 460 24.05 10.48 22.35
C THR A 460 23.05 11.61 22.18
N LEU A 461 22.10 11.48 21.25
CA LEU A 461 21.06 12.45 20.99
C LEU A 461 19.94 12.42 22.06
N GLY A 462 19.83 11.34 22.85
CA GLY A 462 18.76 11.15 23.82
C GLY A 462 17.40 10.99 23.12
N ILE A 463 17.37 10.21 22.07
CA ILE A 463 16.19 9.90 21.27
C ILE A 463 16.01 8.38 21.12
N THR A 464 14.83 7.99 20.70
CA THR A 464 14.52 6.62 20.27
C THR A 464 14.10 6.65 18.80
N VAL A 465 14.62 5.73 17.99
CA VAL A 465 14.16 5.48 16.62
C VAL A 465 13.45 4.15 16.62
N LYS A 466 12.13 4.17 16.38
CA LYS A 466 11.29 2.99 16.31
C LYS A 466 11.00 2.66 14.84
N LEU A 467 11.27 1.42 14.45
CA LEU A 467 10.90 0.88 13.14
C LEU A 467 9.91 -0.26 13.36
N GLY A 468 8.96 -0.40 12.45
CA GLY A 468 7.93 -1.43 12.49
C GLY A 468 7.51 -1.88 11.10
N ALA A 469 6.77 -2.98 11.03
CA ALA A 469 6.19 -3.45 9.79
C ALA A 469 5.18 -2.43 9.25
N SER A 470 5.29 -2.09 7.97
CA SER A 470 4.31 -1.30 7.25
C SER A 470 3.41 -2.22 6.42
N PRO A 471 2.12 -1.94 6.29
CA PRO A 471 1.25 -2.65 5.37
C PRO A 471 1.51 -2.27 3.92
N GLN A 472 2.30 -1.23 3.67
CA GLN A 472 2.70 -0.84 2.32
C GLN A 472 3.55 -1.91 1.67
N ILE A 473 3.20 -2.29 0.45
CA ILE A 473 3.97 -3.25 -0.36
C ILE A 473 4.52 -2.61 -1.63
N ARG A 474 5.67 -3.12 -2.08
CA ARG A 474 6.27 -2.80 -3.37
C ARG A 474 6.41 -4.07 -4.19
N TYR A 475 6.09 -3.96 -5.48
CA TYR A 475 6.02 -5.11 -6.37
C TYR A 475 6.31 -4.72 -7.82
N LEU A 476 6.70 -5.72 -8.63
CA LEU A 476 6.68 -5.62 -10.08
C LEU A 476 5.30 -6.03 -10.60
N VAL A 477 4.77 -5.26 -11.52
CA VAL A 477 3.63 -5.63 -12.36
C VAL A 477 4.17 -6.22 -13.65
N ILE A 478 3.62 -7.34 -14.08
CA ILE A 478 3.95 -7.97 -15.36
C ILE A 478 2.70 -7.94 -16.25
N ASN A 479 2.76 -7.14 -17.30
CA ASN A 479 1.68 -7.01 -18.28
C ASN A 479 1.57 -8.28 -19.12
N GLN A 480 0.50 -9.03 -18.94
CA GLN A 480 0.30 -10.32 -19.62
C GLN A 480 -0.09 -10.20 -21.10
N ASN A 481 -0.49 -9.01 -21.56
CA ASN A 481 -0.68 -8.77 -23.00
C ASN A 481 0.66 -8.66 -23.74
N THR A 482 1.74 -8.27 -23.04
CA THR A 482 3.08 -8.14 -23.63
C THR A 482 3.99 -9.32 -23.29
N ILE A 483 3.94 -9.83 -22.05
CA ILE A 483 4.70 -11.01 -21.61
C ILE A 483 3.72 -12.16 -21.41
N THR A 484 3.28 -12.73 -22.53
CA THR A 484 2.27 -13.80 -22.56
C THR A 484 2.80 -15.13 -22.05
N ASP A 485 4.09 -15.43 -22.28
CA ASP A 485 4.69 -16.70 -21.84
C ASP A 485 4.95 -16.72 -20.35
N LYS A 486 4.25 -17.59 -19.64
CA LYS A 486 4.36 -17.80 -18.20
C LYS A 486 5.80 -18.13 -17.76
N ARG A 487 6.59 -18.83 -18.58
CA ARG A 487 7.97 -19.20 -18.29
C ARG A 487 8.87 -17.97 -18.16
N VAL A 488 8.63 -16.93 -18.97
CA VAL A 488 9.34 -15.65 -18.85
C VAL A 488 8.99 -14.97 -17.53
N ARG A 489 7.70 -14.92 -17.16
CA ARG A 489 7.26 -14.32 -15.91
C ARG A 489 7.86 -15.02 -14.69
N GLN A 490 7.86 -16.36 -14.73
CA GLN A 490 8.49 -17.19 -13.69
C GLN A 490 10.01 -17.01 -13.65
N ALA A 491 10.68 -16.87 -14.78
CA ALA A 491 12.12 -16.60 -14.84
C ALA A 491 12.46 -15.24 -14.21
N ILE A 492 11.64 -14.21 -14.43
CA ILE A 492 11.78 -12.91 -13.75
C ILE A 492 11.63 -13.11 -12.22
N ALA A 493 10.62 -13.86 -11.76
CA ALA A 493 10.43 -14.13 -10.34
C ALA A 493 11.62 -14.86 -9.69
N TYR A 494 12.21 -15.83 -10.36
CA TYR A 494 13.44 -16.52 -9.91
C TYR A 494 14.66 -15.61 -9.84
N SER A 495 14.73 -14.59 -10.71
CA SER A 495 15.91 -13.72 -10.85
C SER A 495 15.97 -12.59 -9.80
N VAL A 496 14.86 -12.28 -9.11
CA VAL A 496 14.81 -11.20 -8.12
C VAL A 496 15.64 -11.56 -6.89
N ASN A 497 16.50 -10.61 -6.44
CA ASN A 497 17.27 -10.70 -5.20
C ASN A 497 16.74 -9.68 -4.17
N ARG A 498 15.86 -10.11 -3.28
CA ARG A 498 15.26 -9.25 -2.24
C ARG A 498 16.27 -8.84 -1.17
N ALA A 499 17.29 -9.67 -0.92
CA ALA A 499 18.36 -9.35 0.02
C ALA A 499 19.19 -8.16 -0.47
N ASP A 500 19.53 -8.11 -1.75
CA ASP A 500 20.26 -6.98 -2.33
C ASP A 500 19.39 -5.70 -2.38
N ILE A 501 18.10 -5.82 -2.68
CA ILE A 501 17.17 -4.68 -2.58
C ILE A 501 17.21 -4.11 -1.16
N ASN A 502 17.05 -4.95 -0.14
CA ASN A 502 17.05 -4.50 1.26
C ASN A 502 18.40 -3.87 1.65
N ARG A 503 19.50 -4.54 1.32
CA ARG A 503 20.84 -4.10 1.70
C ARG A 503 21.31 -2.83 0.98
N ILE A 504 21.13 -2.79 -0.35
CA ILE A 504 21.72 -1.73 -1.19
C ILE A 504 20.84 -0.47 -1.22
N VAL A 505 19.53 -0.65 -1.30
CA VAL A 505 18.60 0.48 -1.46
C VAL A 505 18.10 1.00 -0.12
N PHE A 506 17.84 0.08 0.84
CA PHE A 506 17.13 0.41 2.08
C PHE A 506 17.96 0.21 3.36
N ASN A 507 19.27 -0.01 3.27
CA ASN A 507 20.16 -0.15 4.44
C ASN A 507 19.65 -1.18 5.47
N ASN A 508 19.09 -2.30 5.00
CA ASN A 508 18.47 -3.39 5.80
C ASN A 508 17.26 -2.97 6.63
N GLN A 509 16.50 -1.98 6.20
CA GLN A 509 15.33 -1.47 6.95
C GLN A 509 13.99 -2.01 6.45
N VAL A 510 13.92 -2.59 5.25
CA VAL A 510 12.68 -3.16 4.72
C VAL A 510 12.64 -4.69 4.90
N THR A 511 11.48 -5.28 4.77
CA THR A 511 11.31 -6.74 4.85
C THR A 511 11.01 -7.31 3.47
N GLY A 512 11.78 -8.33 3.05
CA GLY A 512 11.50 -9.05 1.80
C GLY A 512 10.09 -9.63 1.79
N LEU A 513 9.37 -9.42 0.69
CA LEU A 513 7.98 -9.84 0.53
C LEU A 513 7.87 -11.02 -0.43
N TYR A 514 7.18 -12.08 0.00
CA TYR A 514 7.03 -13.34 -0.74
C TYR A 514 5.58 -13.70 -1.05
N SER A 515 4.66 -12.78 -0.88
CA SER A 515 3.28 -12.78 -1.35
C SER A 515 2.84 -11.34 -1.57
N MET A 516 1.76 -11.10 -2.31
CA MET A 516 1.13 -9.77 -2.32
C MET A 516 0.50 -9.45 -0.95
N VAL A 517 0.15 -10.46 -0.18
CA VAL A 517 -0.35 -10.31 1.21
C VAL A 517 0.84 -10.16 2.15
N PRO A 518 1.04 -8.99 2.81
CA PRO A 518 2.16 -8.79 3.73
C PRO A 518 2.02 -9.62 5.01
N PRO A 519 3.13 -9.99 5.67
CA PRO A 519 3.12 -10.90 6.83
C PRO A 519 2.27 -10.43 8.03
N ALA A 520 2.01 -9.13 8.15
CA ALA A 520 1.17 -8.58 9.23
C ALA A 520 -0.34 -8.80 9.00
N MET A 521 -0.73 -9.20 7.79
CA MET A 521 -2.13 -9.44 7.44
C MET A 521 -2.56 -10.87 7.80
N PRO A 522 -3.82 -11.07 8.19
CA PRO A 522 -4.39 -12.41 8.32
C PRO A 522 -4.20 -13.23 7.03
N PHE A 523 -4.08 -14.54 7.16
CA PHE A 523 -3.98 -15.48 6.03
C PHE A 523 -2.77 -15.29 5.11
N ALA A 524 -1.78 -14.45 5.47
CA ALA A 524 -0.55 -14.30 4.70
C ALA A 524 0.22 -15.62 4.57
N SER A 525 0.72 -15.90 3.36
CA SER A 525 1.51 -17.10 3.08
C SER A 525 2.68 -16.75 2.14
N PRO A 526 3.93 -17.06 2.49
CA PRO A 526 5.11 -16.67 1.71
C PRO A 526 5.34 -17.60 0.49
N VAL A 527 4.32 -17.73 -0.37
CA VAL A 527 4.28 -18.69 -1.49
C VAL A 527 5.42 -18.48 -2.51
N PHE A 528 5.89 -17.26 -2.71
CA PHE A 528 7.04 -17.00 -3.60
C PHE A 528 8.36 -17.48 -3.00
N GLN A 529 8.50 -17.54 -1.68
CA GLN A 529 9.72 -18.04 -1.04
C GLN A 529 9.93 -19.51 -1.35
N SER A 530 8.89 -20.32 -1.23
CA SER A 530 8.94 -21.75 -1.54
C SER A 530 8.99 -22.04 -3.04
N ALA A 531 8.32 -21.22 -3.87
CA ALA A 531 8.25 -21.45 -5.32
C ALA A 531 9.50 -20.96 -6.05
N TYR A 532 10.06 -19.83 -5.66
CA TYR A 532 11.10 -19.13 -6.44
C TYR A 532 12.38 -18.86 -5.63
N GLY A 533 12.28 -18.65 -4.32
CA GLY A 533 13.41 -18.17 -3.51
C GLY A 533 13.88 -16.78 -3.95
N ASP A 534 15.19 -16.55 -3.86
CA ASP A 534 15.86 -15.34 -4.32
C ASP A 534 17.06 -15.69 -5.20
N ALA A 535 17.28 -14.91 -6.27
CA ALA A 535 18.42 -15.00 -7.18
C ALA A 535 18.72 -16.44 -7.69
N ASN A 536 17.69 -17.22 -7.98
CA ASN A 536 17.83 -18.59 -8.49
C ASN A 536 18.04 -18.60 -10.00
N CYS A 537 19.21 -18.19 -10.43
CA CYS A 537 19.58 -18.09 -11.84
C CYS A 537 19.54 -19.44 -12.59
N THR A 538 19.80 -20.55 -11.91
CA THR A 538 19.72 -21.88 -12.52
C THR A 538 18.31 -22.19 -12.99
N ALA A 539 17.32 -21.96 -12.12
CA ALA A 539 15.91 -22.19 -12.47
C ALA A 539 15.41 -21.17 -13.52
N ALA A 540 15.77 -19.89 -13.38
CA ALA A 540 15.43 -18.85 -14.36
C ALA A 540 15.93 -19.20 -15.76
N ASN A 541 17.20 -19.57 -15.88
CA ASN A 541 17.85 -19.90 -17.14
C ASN A 541 17.29 -21.20 -17.75
N ALA A 542 16.95 -22.19 -16.93
CA ALA A 542 16.32 -23.42 -17.41
C ALA A 542 14.95 -23.17 -18.06
N LEU A 543 14.18 -22.20 -17.56
CA LEU A 543 12.91 -21.82 -18.17
C LEU A 543 13.11 -21.05 -19.48
N LEU A 544 14.04 -20.10 -19.51
CA LEU A 544 14.34 -19.30 -20.70
C LEU A 544 14.95 -20.14 -21.82
N ALA A 545 15.76 -21.14 -21.48
CA ALA A 545 16.31 -22.10 -22.45
C ALA A 545 15.21 -22.91 -23.18
N LYS A 546 14.12 -23.27 -22.48
CA LYS A 546 12.97 -23.97 -23.09
C LYS A 546 12.24 -23.15 -24.17
N ILE A 547 12.49 -21.86 -24.24
CA ILE A 547 11.91 -20.93 -25.23
C ILE A 547 12.98 -20.30 -26.14
N GLY A 548 14.18 -20.88 -26.15
CA GLY A 548 15.24 -20.53 -27.10
C GLY A 548 16.13 -19.36 -26.72
N TYR A 549 16.15 -18.96 -25.44
CA TYR A 549 17.09 -17.96 -24.91
C TYR A 549 18.21 -18.64 -24.13
N GLY A 550 19.42 -18.09 -24.20
CA GLY A 550 20.59 -18.68 -23.56
C GLY A 550 21.20 -19.88 -24.32
N LEU A 551 20.56 -20.35 -25.36
CA LEU A 551 21.11 -21.38 -26.22
C LEU A 551 22.11 -20.78 -27.21
N LEU A 552 23.24 -21.49 -27.38
CA LEU A 552 24.22 -21.20 -28.41
C LEU A 552 23.53 -21.31 -29.77
N GLN A 553 23.46 -20.26 -30.55
CA GLN A 553 23.18 -20.38 -31.98
C GLN A 553 24.47 -20.89 -32.62
N PRO A 554 24.49 -22.09 -33.18
CA PRO A 554 25.60 -22.48 -34.05
C PRO A 554 25.59 -21.49 -35.23
N VAL A 555 26.70 -20.76 -35.41
CA VAL A 555 26.90 -19.97 -36.64
C VAL A 555 27.12 -21.00 -37.76
N LEU A 556 26.05 -21.48 -38.34
CA LEU A 556 26.12 -22.26 -39.58
C LEU A 556 26.39 -21.27 -40.73
N TRP A 557 27.66 -21.07 -41.02
CA TRP A 557 28.04 -20.55 -42.32
C TRP A 557 27.80 -21.66 -43.35
N ILE A 558 26.63 -21.66 -43.97
CA ILE A 558 26.44 -22.38 -45.24
C ILE A 558 27.17 -21.52 -46.27
N ALA A 559 28.41 -21.92 -46.61
CA ALA A 559 29.02 -21.48 -47.84
C ALA A 559 28.10 -21.94 -48.98
N ARG A 560 27.37 -21.04 -49.61
CA ARG A 560 26.75 -21.28 -50.90
C ARG A 560 27.88 -21.19 -51.92
N ASP A 561 28.33 -22.35 -52.35
CA ASP A 561 29.06 -22.47 -53.60
C ASP A 561 28.13 -22.04 -54.75
N ASN A 562 28.58 -21.02 -55.50
CA ASN A 562 28.24 -20.77 -56.87
C ASN A 562 29.55 -20.57 -57.66
#